data_cbf4919dd79f8e8d584cf1332f81681d
#
_entry.id   cbf4919dd79f8e8d584cf1332f81681d
#
_cell.length_a   1.000
_cell.length_b   1.000
_cell.length_c   1.000
_cell.angle_alpha   90.00
_cell.angle_beta   90.00
_cell.angle_gamma   90.00
#
_symmetry.space_group_name_H-M   'P 1'
#
loop_
_entity.id
_entity.type
_entity.pdbx_description
1 polymer ?
#
loop_
_entity_poly.entity_id
_entity_poly.type
_entity_poly.pdbx_seq_one_letter_code
_entity_poly.pdbx_strand_id
1 'polypeptide(L)'
;MSVTEVQIHGAAVWAMIALAMLTFVYLFRVTAPYGRHYTGAGWGPNMANRLGWVVMELPTTVGFAWIYFTGEAAWNLVPLVFLAMWQGHYLHRTFIYPFRTRTAGRKIPLMVVGSGVVFNSLNAYVNARFVSGIGEYDAGWLMDPRFLIGAAIFLSGMALNIYSDNILLRLRKSNGAGYSVPEGGGFRYVSCPNYLGEIIEWAGWAVATWSPAGFAFSIYTAANLVPRARSNHAWYRARFPDYPVHRKALIPGVF
;
A
#
# COMPACT_ATOMS: atom_id res chain seq x y z
N MET A 1 27.42 -9.02 -8.42
CA MET A 1 26.13 -9.74 -8.63
C MET A 1 26.17 -10.58 -9.91
N SER A 2 25.57 -11.79 -9.94
CA SER A 2 25.60 -12.66 -11.12
C SER A 2 24.60 -12.20 -12.20
N VAL A 3 24.89 -12.46 -13.47
CA VAL A 3 23.98 -12.20 -14.61
C VAL A 3 22.62 -12.88 -14.39
N THR A 4 22.63 -14.09 -13.82
CA THR A 4 21.41 -14.86 -13.51
C THR A 4 20.51 -14.13 -12.50
N GLU A 5 21.08 -13.48 -11.50
CA GLU A 5 20.29 -12.76 -10.49
C GLU A 5 19.58 -11.54 -11.08
N VAL A 6 20.24 -10.79 -11.95
CA VAL A 6 19.62 -9.65 -12.67
C VAL A 6 18.46 -10.12 -13.53
N GLN A 7 18.62 -11.25 -14.21
CA GLN A 7 17.55 -11.82 -15.06
C GLN A 7 16.35 -12.28 -14.21
N ILE A 8 16.59 -12.97 -13.08
CA ILE A 8 15.53 -13.40 -12.15
C ILE A 8 14.79 -12.18 -11.60
N HIS A 9 15.54 -11.14 -11.18
CA HIS A 9 14.93 -9.90 -10.70
C HIS A 9 14.08 -9.22 -11.77
N GLY A 10 14.60 -9.11 -13.01
CA GLY A 10 13.85 -8.55 -14.14
C GLY A 10 12.56 -9.34 -14.43
N ALA A 11 12.63 -10.68 -14.43
CA ALA A 11 11.45 -11.54 -14.58
C ALA A 11 10.43 -11.33 -13.44
N ALA A 12 10.89 -11.17 -12.21
CA ALA A 12 10.05 -10.89 -11.05
C ALA A 12 9.33 -9.52 -11.15
N VAL A 13 10.01 -8.50 -11.66
CA VAL A 13 9.41 -7.17 -11.94
C VAL A 13 8.31 -7.29 -13.00
N TRP A 14 8.55 -7.99 -14.10
CA TRP A 14 7.53 -8.23 -15.12
C TRP A 14 6.35 -9.06 -14.60
N ALA A 15 6.61 -10.08 -13.80
CA ALA A 15 5.57 -10.86 -13.13
C ALA A 15 4.69 -9.97 -12.23
N MET A 16 5.29 -9.01 -11.53
CA MET A 16 4.56 -8.05 -10.70
C MET A 16 3.67 -7.12 -11.53
N ILE A 17 4.13 -6.64 -12.69
CA ILE A 17 3.32 -5.84 -13.61
C ILE A 17 2.16 -6.66 -14.18
N ALA A 18 2.41 -7.90 -14.59
CA ALA A 18 1.36 -8.81 -15.06
C ALA A 18 0.31 -9.07 -13.96
N LEU A 19 0.77 -9.31 -12.73
CA LEU A 19 -0.11 -9.48 -11.57
C LEU A 19 -0.92 -8.21 -11.29
N ALA A 20 -0.35 -7.01 -11.48
CA ALA A 20 -1.08 -5.76 -11.35
C ALA A 20 -2.25 -5.67 -12.34
N MET A 21 -2.03 -6.00 -13.61
CA MET A 21 -3.08 -6.02 -14.63
C MET A 21 -4.19 -7.02 -14.28
N LEU A 22 -3.84 -8.23 -13.88
CA LEU A 22 -4.80 -9.25 -13.46
C LEU A 22 -5.61 -8.81 -12.24
N THR A 23 -4.93 -8.24 -11.23
CA THR A 23 -5.55 -7.72 -10.01
C THR A 23 -6.52 -6.59 -10.32
N PHE A 24 -6.15 -5.66 -11.19
CA PHE A 24 -7.00 -4.55 -11.61
C PHE A 24 -8.30 -5.05 -12.24
N VAL A 25 -8.18 -5.90 -13.26
CA VAL A 25 -9.35 -6.47 -13.98
C VAL A 25 -10.24 -7.28 -13.02
N TYR A 26 -9.62 -8.10 -12.16
CA TYR A 26 -10.36 -8.92 -11.20
C TYR A 26 -11.11 -8.06 -10.17
N LEU A 27 -10.45 -7.08 -9.57
CA LEU A 27 -11.06 -6.25 -8.51
C LEU A 27 -12.10 -5.25 -9.03
N PHE A 28 -12.11 -4.94 -10.33
CA PHE A 28 -13.24 -4.20 -10.94
C PHE A 28 -14.52 -5.02 -11.03
N ARG A 29 -14.42 -6.36 -11.04
CA ARG A 29 -15.55 -7.28 -11.12
C ARG A 29 -15.92 -7.86 -9.76
N VAL A 30 -14.93 -8.10 -8.89
CA VAL A 30 -15.08 -8.77 -7.60
C VAL A 30 -14.56 -7.87 -6.48
N THR A 31 -15.43 -7.50 -5.55
CA THR A 31 -15.00 -6.77 -4.35
C THR A 31 -14.41 -7.73 -3.33
N ALA A 32 -13.14 -7.53 -2.97
CA ALA A 32 -12.47 -8.36 -1.97
C ALA A 32 -13.18 -8.31 -0.60
N PRO A 33 -13.54 -9.45 0.00
CA PRO A 33 -14.44 -9.56 1.15
C PRO A 33 -13.73 -9.33 2.48
N TYR A 34 -13.18 -8.15 2.69
CA TYR A 34 -12.59 -7.76 3.97
C TYR A 34 -12.98 -6.32 4.37
N GLY A 35 -12.81 -5.99 5.64
CA GLY A 35 -13.20 -4.69 6.17
C GLY A 35 -14.71 -4.49 6.13
N ARG A 36 -15.20 -3.42 5.46
CA ARG A 36 -16.64 -3.14 5.32
C ARG A 36 -17.37 -4.08 4.36
N HIS A 37 -16.64 -4.76 3.50
CA HIS A 37 -17.17 -5.72 2.52
C HIS A 37 -17.10 -7.16 3.01
N TYR A 38 -16.73 -7.39 4.27
CA TYR A 38 -16.68 -8.73 4.84
C TYR A 38 -18.10 -9.31 4.97
N THR A 39 -18.34 -10.44 4.32
CA THR A 39 -19.63 -11.14 4.30
C THR A 39 -19.67 -12.40 5.14
N GLY A 40 -18.53 -12.83 5.68
CA GLY A 40 -18.42 -14.06 6.47
C GLY A 40 -18.26 -15.35 5.68
N ALA A 41 -18.45 -15.31 4.36
CA ALA A 41 -18.43 -16.50 3.49
C ALA A 41 -17.65 -16.27 2.18
N GLY A 42 -17.23 -17.35 1.53
CA GLY A 42 -16.85 -17.38 0.11
C GLY A 42 -15.34 -17.38 -0.19
N TRP A 43 -14.45 -17.05 0.75
CA TRP A 43 -13.00 -16.94 0.50
C TRP A 43 -12.18 -17.78 1.49
N GLY A 44 -12.68 -18.99 1.80
CA GLY A 44 -12.03 -19.96 2.68
C GLY A 44 -12.20 -19.69 4.18
N PRO A 45 -11.46 -20.40 5.03
CA PRO A 45 -11.47 -20.20 6.47
C PRO A 45 -11.07 -18.78 6.86
N ASN A 46 -11.47 -18.36 8.05
CA ASN A 46 -11.24 -17.02 8.56
C ASN A 46 -10.29 -17.03 9.74
N MET A 47 -9.49 -15.96 9.88
CA MET A 47 -8.66 -15.70 11.04
C MET A 47 -8.98 -14.33 11.66
N ALA A 48 -8.42 -14.06 12.85
CA ALA A 48 -8.57 -12.75 13.49
C ALA A 48 -7.97 -11.65 12.59
N ASN A 49 -8.75 -10.59 12.31
CA ASN A 49 -8.37 -9.54 11.36
C ASN A 49 -7.03 -8.87 11.70
N ARG A 50 -6.77 -8.62 12.99
CA ARG A 50 -5.50 -8.00 13.43
C ARG A 50 -4.31 -8.90 13.12
N LEU A 51 -4.39 -10.19 13.45
CA LEU A 51 -3.33 -11.16 13.19
C LEU A 51 -3.12 -11.32 11.68
N GLY A 52 -4.21 -11.46 10.91
CA GLY A 52 -4.15 -11.55 9.46
C GLY A 52 -3.46 -10.35 8.82
N TRP A 53 -3.74 -9.16 9.34
CA TRP A 53 -3.09 -7.94 8.86
C TRP A 53 -1.57 -7.95 9.13
N VAL A 54 -1.16 -8.26 10.36
CA VAL A 54 0.27 -8.35 10.71
C VAL A 54 0.98 -9.40 9.86
N VAL A 55 0.40 -10.60 9.74
CA VAL A 55 0.98 -11.70 8.94
C VAL A 55 1.14 -11.29 7.48
N MET A 56 0.14 -10.61 6.92
CA MET A 56 0.15 -10.16 5.52
C MET A 56 1.26 -9.13 5.25
N GLU A 57 1.55 -8.25 6.22
CA GLU A 57 2.53 -7.17 6.07
C GLU A 57 3.95 -7.53 6.55
N LEU A 58 4.14 -8.65 7.25
CA LEU A 58 5.47 -9.08 7.72
C LEU A 58 6.51 -9.21 6.61
N PRO A 59 6.20 -9.71 5.40
CA PRO A 59 7.19 -9.77 4.33
C PRO A 59 7.74 -8.40 3.93
N THR A 60 6.93 -7.34 3.95
CA THR A 60 7.37 -5.99 3.57
C THR A 60 8.15 -5.27 4.67
N THR A 61 8.05 -5.74 5.91
CA THR A 61 8.85 -5.23 7.03
C THR A 61 10.09 -6.10 7.26
N VAL A 62 9.88 -7.29 7.78
CA VAL A 62 10.98 -8.19 8.18
C VAL A 62 11.65 -8.81 6.96
N GLY A 63 10.87 -9.28 5.98
CA GLY A 63 11.40 -9.88 4.75
C GLY A 63 12.20 -8.86 3.93
N PHE A 64 11.68 -7.63 3.77
CA PHE A 64 12.42 -6.57 3.10
C PHE A 64 13.75 -6.29 3.79
N ALA A 65 13.77 -6.08 5.12
CA ALA A 65 15.02 -5.82 5.86
C ALA A 65 16.01 -6.98 5.72
N TRP A 66 15.52 -8.22 5.83
CA TRP A 66 16.36 -9.41 5.64
C TRP A 66 17.04 -9.40 4.27
N ILE A 67 16.25 -9.25 3.18
CA ILE A 67 16.76 -9.24 1.81
C ILE A 67 17.67 -8.04 1.58
N TYR A 68 17.29 -6.86 2.08
CA TYR A 68 18.06 -5.63 1.95
C TYR A 68 19.49 -5.79 2.48
N PHE A 69 19.66 -6.35 3.67
CA PHE A 69 21.00 -6.52 4.28
C PHE A 69 21.85 -7.61 3.62
N THR A 70 21.33 -8.37 2.66
CA THR A 70 22.15 -9.24 1.79
C THR A 70 22.74 -8.50 0.59
N GLY A 71 22.39 -7.23 0.37
CA GLY A 71 22.91 -6.43 -0.74
C GLY A 71 24.29 -5.86 -0.46
N GLU A 72 25.12 -5.77 -1.51
CA GLU A 72 26.50 -5.25 -1.41
C GLU A 72 26.54 -3.76 -1.03
N ALA A 73 25.52 -2.99 -1.42
CA ALA A 73 25.39 -1.57 -1.13
C ALA A 73 24.56 -1.25 0.13
N ALA A 74 24.17 -2.27 0.93
CA ALA A 74 23.23 -2.12 2.05
C ALA A 74 23.67 -1.06 3.09
N TRP A 75 24.96 -0.84 3.25
CA TRP A 75 25.51 0.11 4.22
C TRP A 75 25.87 1.48 3.62
N ASN A 76 25.62 1.69 2.33
CA ASN A 76 25.81 2.99 1.70
C ASN A 76 24.71 3.97 2.11
N LEU A 77 25.04 5.26 2.16
CA LEU A 77 24.12 6.31 2.65
C LEU A 77 22.79 6.34 1.91
N VAL A 78 22.80 6.34 0.58
CA VAL A 78 21.57 6.46 -0.23
C VAL A 78 20.66 5.24 -0.06
N PRO A 79 21.13 3.98 -0.18
CA PRO A 79 20.34 2.80 0.18
C PRO A 79 19.77 2.84 1.60
N LEU A 80 20.53 3.32 2.60
CA LEU A 80 20.03 3.47 3.97
C LEU A 80 18.88 4.49 4.07
N VAL A 81 18.92 5.58 3.30
CA VAL A 81 17.80 6.52 3.23
C VAL A 81 16.56 5.84 2.62
N PHE A 82 16.74 5.04 1.56
CA PHE A 82 15.63 4.25 1.00
C PHE A 82 15.10 3.22 2.00
N LEU A 83 15.96 2.54 2.75
CA LEU A 83 15.54 1.65 3.83
C LEU A 83 14.68 2.41 4.85
N ALA A 84 15.12 3.61 5.26
CA ALA A 84 14.38 4.42 6.23
C ALA A 84 13.00 4.87 5.69
N MET A 85 12.91 5.27 4.43
CA MET A 85 11.63 5.61 3.78
C MET A 85 10.69 4.39 3.77
N TRP A 86 11.15 3.24 3.30
CA TRP A 86 10.37 2.00 3.25
C TRP A 86 9.92 1.53 4.62
N GLN A 87 10.85 1.44 5.56
CA GLN A 87 10.54 0.97 6.91
C GLN A 87 9.67 1.98 7.69
N GLY A 88 9.81 3.28 7.43
CA GLY A 88 8.94 4.30 8.02
C GLY A 88 7.46 4.04 7.72
N HIS A 89 7.12 3.69 6.49
CA HIS A 89 5.77 3.28 6.11
C HIS A 89 5.38 1.93 6.74
N TYR A 90 6.19 0.88 6.48
CA TYR A 90 5.78 -0.48 6.81
C TYR A 90 5.82 -0.81 8.30
N LEU A 91 6.70 -0.23 9.10
CA LEU A 91 6.64 -0.36 10.57
C LEU A 91 5.34 0.22 11.13
N HIS A 92 4.92 1.38 10.60
CA HIS A 92 3.62 1.95 10.96
C HIS A 92 2.47 1.04 10.53
N ARG A 93 2.51 0.52 9.30
CA ARG A 93 1.45 -0.29 8.69
C ARG A 93 1.30 -1.66 9.34
N THR A 94 2.42 -2.29 9.72
CA THR A 94 2.46 -3.65 10.29
C THR A 94 2.25 -3.65 11.79
N PHE A 95 2.91 -2.74 12.54
CA PHE A 95 2.96 -2.84 14.00
C PHE A 95 2.22 -1.72 14.75
N ILE A 96 1.83 -0.63 14.09
CA ILE A 96 1.11 0.46 14.74
C ILE A 96 -0.36 0.48 14.31
N TYR A 97 -0.63 0.53 13.03
CA TYR A 97 -1.98 0.69 12.48
C TYR A 97 -2.95 -0.42 12.91
N PRO A 98 -2.62 -1.75 12.86
CA PRO A 98 -3.55 -2.81 13.23
C PRO A 98 -3.97 -2.78 14.70
N PHE A 99 -3.11 -2.24 15.56
CA PHE A 99 -3.39 -2.11 17.00
C PHE A 99 -4.18 -0.86 17.34
N ARG A 100 -4.17 0.15 16.48
CA ARG A 100 -5.00 1.36 16.60
C ARG A 100 -6.41 1.14 16.04
N THR A 101 -6.60 0.13 15.16
CA THR A 101 -7.92 -0.18 14.60
C THR A 101 -8.77 -0.97 15.61
N ARG A 102 -10.06 -0.61 15.72
CA ARG A 102 -11.04 -1.37 16.51
C ARG A 102 -11.55 -2.57 15.70
N THR A 103 -10.77 -3.64 15.69
CA THR A 103 -11.08 -4.87 14.94
C THR A 103 -11.36 -6.07 15.85
N ALA A 104 -11.60 -5.84 17.15
CA ALA A 104 -11.95 -6.91 18.07
C ALA A 104 -13.19 -7.66 17.55
N GLY A 105 -13.08 -8.99 17.44
CA GLY A 105 -14.13 -9.86 16.91
C GLY A 105 -14.28 -9.87 15.38
N ARG A 106 -13.61 -8.97 14.64
CA ARG A 106 -13.63 -8.98 13.17
C ARG A 106 -12.69 -10.04 12.61
N LYS A 107 -13.10 -10.62 11.51
CA LYS A 107 -12.35 -11.68 10.81
C LYS A 107 -11.92 -11.23 9.42
N ILE A 108 -10.92 -11.91 8.86
CA ILE A 108 -10.43 -11.76 7.49
C ILE A 108 -10.25 -13.17 6.90
N PRO A 109 -10.64 -13.41 5.63
CA PRO A 109 -10.44 -14.71 4.99
C PRO A 109 -8.96 -15.02 4.78
N LEU A 110 -8.58 -16.28 4.97
CA LEU A 110 -7.20 -16.76 4.77
C LEU A 110 -6.71 -16.55 3.33
N MET A 111 -7.59 -16.65 2.33
CA MET A 111 -7.22 -16.35 0.94
C MET A 111 -6.76 -14.90 0.75
N VAL A 112 -7.39 -13.95 1.43
CA VAL A 112 -6.96 -12.54 1.39
C VAL A 112 -5.57 -12.39 2.02
N VAL A 113 -5.37 -13.02 3.19
CA VAL A 113 -4.07 -12.98 3.88
C VAL A 113 -2.98 -13.66 3.04
N GLY A 114 -3.26 -14.85 2.51
CA GLY A 114 -2.32 -15.62 1.69
C GLY A 114 -1.93 -14.86 0.41
N SER A 115 -2.89 -14.28 -0.30
CA SER A 115 -2.60 -13.46 -1.49
C SER A 115 -1.77 -12.23 -1.14
N GLY A 116 -2.04 -11.61 0.01
CA GLY A 116 -1.23 -10.50 0.52
C GLY A 116 0.20 -10.92 0.86
N VAL A 117 0.40 -12.07 1.54
CA VAL A 117 1.74 -12.60 1.84
C VAL A 117 2.53 -12.87 0.56
N VAL A 118 1.92 -13.52 -0.43
CA VAL A 118 2.59 -13.82 -1.72
C VAL A 118 2.99 -12.54 -2.43
N PHE A 119 2.06 -11.60 -2.57
CA PHE A 119 2.36 -10.32 -3.20
C PHE A 119 3.44 -9.54 -2.42
N ASN A 120 3.29 -9.41 -1.11
CA ASN A 120 4.21 -8.65 -0.26
C ASN A 120 5.62 -9.28 -0.21
N SER A 121 5.74 -10.61 -0.35
CA SER A 121 7.04 -11.29 -0.49
C SER A 121 7.71 -10.94 -1.81
N LEU A 122 6.96 -10.94 -2.92
CA LEU A 122 7.47 -10.52 -4.23
C LEU A 122 7.88 -9.05 -4.21
N ASN A 123 7.04 -8.18 -3.66
CA ASN A 123 7.28 -6.75 -3.54
C ASN A 123 8.53 -6.44 -2.70
N ALA A 124 8.66 -7.11 -1.55
CA ALA A 124 9.85 -6.98 -0.70
C ALA A 124 11.12 -7.40 -1.44
N TYR A 125 11.07 -8.54 -2.15
CA TYR A 125 12.21 -9.03 -2.92
C TYR A 125 12.66 -8.02 -3.99
N VAL A 126 11.75 -7.62 -4.88
CA VAL A 126 12.14 -6.78 -6.02
C VAL A 126 12.63 -5.40 -5.58
N ASN A 127 12.00 -4.79 -4.58
CA ASN A 127 12.40 -3.45 -4.11
C ASN A 127 13.66 -3.50 -3.25
N ALA A 128 13.77 -4.44 -2.29
CA ALA A 128 14.95 -4.55 -1.43
C ALA A 128 16.20 -4.85 -2.24
N ARG A 129 16.16 -5.85 -3.15
CA ARG A 129 17.31 -6.22 -3.99
C ARG A 129 17.71 -5.11 -4.94
N PHE A 130 16.73 -4.36 -5.47
CA PHE A 130 17.06 -3.23 -6.33
C PHE A 130 17.85 -2.17 -5.56
N VAL A 131 17.32 -1.66 -4.44
CA VAL A 131 17.94 -0.53 -3.74
C VAL A 131 19.23 -0.88 -3.02
N SER A 132 19.45 -2.15 -2.65
CA SER A 132 20.64 -2.57 -1.89
C SER A 132 21.71 -3.29 -2.70
N GLY A 133 21.44 -3.63 -3.98
CA GLY A 133 22.39 -4.44 -4.76
C GLY A 133 22.39 -4.22 -6.27
N ILE A 134 21.24 -3.88 -6.89
CA ILE A 134 21.14 -3.73 -8.36
C ILE A 134 21.27 -2.27 -8.77
N GLY A 135 20.60 -1.37 -8.07
CA GLY A 135 20.64 0.06 -8.35
C GLY A 135 21.99 0.66 -7.94
N GLU A 136 22.53 1.48 -8.82
CA GLU A 136 23.77 2.22 -8.55
C GLU A 136 23.42 3.63 -8.08
N TYR A 137 23.70 3.91 -6.81
CA TYR A 137 23.41 5.20 -6.19
C TYR A 137 24.69 5.74 -5.52
N ASP A 138 25.27 6.78 -6.07
CA ASP A 138 26.33 7.54 -5.41
C ASP A 138 25.77 8.54 -4.39
N ALA A 139 26.63 9.15 -3.59
CA ALA A 139 26.21 10.11 -2.57
C ALA A 139 25.51 11.35 -3.16
N GLY A 140 25.80 11.71 -4.41
CA GLY A 140 25.17 12.82 -5.14
C GLY A 140 23.69 12.57 -5.44
N TRP A 141 23.24 11.31 -5.41
CA TRP A 141 21.84 10.96 -5.65
C TRP A 141 20.85 11.68 -4.72
N LEU A 142 21.24 11.96 -3.47
CA LEU A 142 20.40 12.70 -2.53
C LEU A 142 20.14 14.15 -2.95
N MET A 143 20.95 14.69 -3.85
CA MET A 143 20.77 16.02 -4.44
C MET A 143 20.19 15.96 -5.86
N ASP A 144 20.00 14.76 -6.41
CA ASP A 144 19.39 14.58 -7.72
C ASP A 144 17.93 15.01 -7.70
N PRO A 145 17.45 15.77 -8.71
CA PRO A 145 16.05 16.19 -8.78
C PRO A 145 15.04 15.04 -8.71
N ARG A 146 15.37 13.85 -9.21
CA ARG A 146 14.53 12.66 -9.13
C ARG A 146 14.33 12.23 -7.68
N PHE A 147 15.41 12.21 -6.89
CA PHE A 147 15.31 11.88 -5.47
C PHE A 147 14.52 12.96 -4.71
N LEU A 148 14.85 14.24 -4.90
CA LEU A 148 14.22 15.33 -4.16
C LEU A 148 12.71 15.43 -4.45
N ILE A 149 12.33 15.37 -5.73
CA ILE A 149 10.91 15.39 -6.14
C ILE A 149 10.21 14.12 -5.66
N GLY A 150 10.82 12.95 -5.86
CA GLY A 150 10.25 11.68 -5.44
C GLY A 150 10.05 11.59 -3.94
N ALA A 151 11.03 12.02 -3.13
CA ALA A 151 10.93 12.07 -1.68
C ALA A 151 9.83 13.04 -1.21
N ALA A 152 9.71 14.22 -1.84
CA ALA A 152 8.65 15.18 -1.53
C ALA A 152 7.25 14.60 -1.84
N ILE A 153 7.08 13.92 -2.98
CA ILE A 153 5.84 13.23 -3.36
C ILE A 153 5.55 12.10 -2.37
N PHE A 154 6.55 11.28 -2.03
CA PHE A 154 6.44 10.17 -1.07
C PHE A 154 5.95 10.67 0.30
N LEU A 155 6.62 11.67 0.86
CA LEU A 155 6.26 12.22 2.18
C LEU A 155 4.88 12.88 2.17
N SER A 156 4.51 13.57 1.09
CA SER A 156 3.18 14.18 0.92
C SER A 156 2.08 13.12 0.87
N GLY A 157 2.31 12.04 0.12
CA GLY A 157 1.40 10.88 0.03
C GLY A 157 1.25 10.18 1.38
N MET A 158 2.35 9.90 2.07
CA MET A 158 2.37 9.30 3.40
C MET A 158 1.61 10.17 4.43
N ALA A 159 1.84 11.48 4.41
CA ALA A 159 1.13 12.42 5.27
C ALA A 159 -0.39 12.41 5.02
N LEU A 160 -0.81 12.42 3.76
CA LEU A 160 -2.23 12.33 3.38
C LEU A 160 -2.84 10.99 3.79
N ASN A 161 -2.12 9.87 3.59
CA ASN A 161 -2.56 8.53 4.00
C ASN A 161 -2.78 8.47 5.51
N ILE A 162 -1.76 8.80 6.31
CA ILE A 162 -1.82 8.74 7.78
C ILE A 162 -2.87 9.73 8.35
N TYR A 163 -2.95 10.94 7.82
CA TYR A 163 -3.93 11.94 8.25
C TYR A 163 -5.36 11.44 8.02
N SER A 164 -5.63 10.90 6.83
CA SER A 164 -6.94 10.36 6.46
C SER A 164 -7.31 9.13 7.29
N ASP A 165 -6.37 8.21 7.51
CA ASP A 165 -6.58 7.06 8.39
C ASP A 165 -6.85 7.49 9.84
N ASN A 166 -6.19 8.54 10.35
CA ASN A 166 -6.46 9.09 11.66
C ASN A 166 -7.90 9.63 11.80
N ILE A 167 -8.46 10.25 10.76
CA ILE A 167 -9.89 10.65 10.73
C ILE A 167 -10.78 9.41 10.85
N LEU A 168 -10.53 8.36 10.07
CA LEU A 168 -11.29 7.12 10.13
C LEU A 168 -11.18 6.41 11.49
N LEU A 169 -10.01 6.44 12.12
CA LEU A 169 -9.80 5.84 13.44
C LEU A 169 -10.56 6.59 14.54
N ARG A 170 -10.56 7.93 14.50
CA ARG A 170 -11.32 8.78 15.45
C ARG A 170 -12.82 8.54 15.28
N LEU A 171 -13.31 8.49 14.05
CA LEU A 171 -14.71 8.25 13.73
C LEU A 171 -15.21 6.91 14.28
N ARG A 172 -14.40 5.85 14.15
CA ARG A 172 -14.70 4.53 14.74
C ARG A 172 -14.65 4.52 16.27
N LYS A 173 -13.89 5.42 16.85
CA LYS A 173 -13.83 5.56 18.32
C LYS A 173 -15.10 6.20 18.88
N SER A 174 -15.67 7.19 18.20
CA SER A 174 -16.88 7.90 18.63
C SER A 174 -18.17 7.10 18.41
N ASN A 175 -18.26 6.34 17.31
CA ASN A 175 -19.52 5.71 16.87
C ASN A 175 -19.62 4.20 17.16
N GLY A 176 -18.73 3.65 17.99
CA GLY A 176 -18.76 2.22 18.35
C GLY A 176 -18.53 1.29 17.16
N ALA A 177 -19.41 0.29 16.97
CA ALA A 177 -19.31 -0.70 15.89
C ALA A 177 -19.88 -0.20 14.53
N GLY A 178 -20.57 0.96 14.52
CA GLY A 178 -21.21 1.53 13.33
C GLY A 178 -20.22 2.17 12.34
N TYR A 179 -20.68 2.31 11.11
CA TYR A 179 -20.03 3.13 10.09
C TYR A 179 -20.73 4.47 9.96
N SER A 180 -19.97 5.53 9.73
CA SER A 180 -20.45 6.88 9.47
C SER A 180 -19.71 7.47 8.27
N VAL A 181 -20.26 8.53 7.72
CA VAL A 181 -19.63 9.30 6.66
C VAL A 181 -18.45 10.09 7.26
N PRO A 182 -17.21 9.87 6.79
CA PRO A 182 -16.08 10.65 7.27
C PRO A 182 -16.14 12.08 6.72
N GLU A 183 -15.67 13.04 7.53
CA GLU A 183 -15.66 14.46 7.18
C GLU A 183 -14.28 15.08 7.45
N GLY A 184 -14.02 16.20 6.79
CA GLY A 184 -12.78 16.96 6.93
C GLY A 184 -11.64 16.45 6.05
N GLY A 185 -10.58 17.23 5.94
CA GLY A 185 -9.42 16.92 5.10
C GLY A 185 -9.79 16.51 3.68
N GLY A 186 -9.13 15.51 3.13
CA GLY A 186 -9.40 14.97 1.79
C GLY A 186 -10.79 14.35 1.62
N PHE A 187 -11.47 13.97 2.73
CA PHE A 187 -12.84 13.46 2.65
C PHE A 187 -13.87 14.49 2.18
N ARG A 188 -13.52 15.77 2.15
CA ARG A 188 -14.38 16.80 1.52
C ARG A 188 -14.56 16.57 0.04
N TYR A 189 -13.58 15.98 -0.64
CA TYR A 189 -13.52 15.86 -2.10
C TYR A 189 -13.71 14.43 -2.59
N VAL A 190 -13.19 13.44 -1.84
CA VAL A 190 -13.18 12.03 -2.25
C VAL A 190 -13.54 11.10 -1.09
N SER A 191 -13.98 9.87 -1.45
CA SER A 191 -14.37 8.84 -0.50
C SER A 191 -13.17 8.13 0.15
N CYS A 192 -12.03 8.08 -0.54
CA CYS A 192 -10.85 7.32 -0.13
C CYS A 192 -9.55 8.14 -0.25
N PRO A 193 -9.42 9.28 0.47
CA PRO A 193 -8.20 10.09 0.40
C PRO A 193 -6.98 9.36 0.98
N ASN A 194 -7.16 8.40 1.88
CA ASN A 194 -6.10 7.51 2.36
C ASN A 194 -5.53 6.64 1.22
N TYR A 195 -6.36 6.11 0.34
CA TYR A 195 -5.89 5.35 -0.83
C TYR A 195 -5.19 6.25 -1.85
N LEU A 196 -5.71 7.46 -2.06
CA LEU A 196 -5.02 8.46 -2.89
C LEU A 196 -3.63 8.78 -2.33
N GLY A 197 -3.53 8.99 -1.02
CA GLY A 197 -2.26 9.20 -0.33
C GLY A 197 -1.27 8.07 -0.56
N GLU A 198 -1.72 6.82 -0.42
CA GLU A 198 -0.88 5.63 -0.60
C GLU A 198 -0.42 5.46 -2.08
N ILE A 199 -1.28 5.77 -3.04
CA ILE A 199 -0.89 5.78 -4.47
C ILE A 199 0.16 6.86 -4.76
N ILE A 200 -0.04 8.07 -4.23
CA ILE A 200 0.92 9.18 -4.36
C ILE A 200 2.26 8.81 -3.70
N GLU A 201 2.21 8.23 -2.51
CA GLU A 201 3.38 7.77 -1.77
C GLU A 201 4.24 6.81 -2.59
N TRP A 202 3.65 5.74 -3.13
CA TRP A 202 4.39 4.76 -3.92
C TRP A 202 4.78 5.25 -5.32
N ALA A 203 4.06 6.22 -5.89
CA ALA A 203 4.54 6.95 -7.07
C ALA A 203 5.79 7.78 -6.73
N GLY A 204 5.83 8.41 -5.57
CA GLY A 204 7.00 9.11 -5.05
C GLY A 204 8.20 8.18 -4.83
N TRP A 205 7.97 6.97 -4.30
CA TRP A 205 8.99 5.92 -4.19
C TRP A 205 9.59 5.55 -5.55
N ALA A 206 8.73 5.33 -6.55
CA ALA A 206 9.16 5.00 -7.91
C ALA A 206 10.05 6.08 -8.52
N VAL A 207 9.70 7.36 -8.29
CA VAL A 207 10.49 8.52 -8.76
C VAL A 207 11.79 8.65 -7.97
N ALA A 208 11.76 8.53 -6.63
CA ALA A 208 12.94 8.68 -5.77
C ALA A 208 14.00 7.62 -6.04
N THR A 209 13.58 6.37 -6.24
CA THR A 209 14.48 5.26 -6.55
C THR A 209 14.82 5.14 -8.03
N TRP A 210 14.03 5.78 -8.89
CA TRP A 210 14.14 5.70 -10.36
C TRP A 210 14.31 4.26 -10.85
N SER A 211 13.51 3.37 -10.30
CA SER A 211 13.67 1.92 -10.44
C SER A 211 12.48 1.24 -11.12
N PRO A 212 12.72 0.23 -11.98
CA PRO A 212 11.64 -0.61 -12.50
C PRO A 212 10.84 -1.32 -11.39
N ALA A 213 11.51 -1.69 -10.28
CA ALA A 213 10.86 -2.30 -9.12
C ALA A 213 9.89 -1.34 -8.43
N GLY A 214 10.31 -0.10 -8.17
CA GLY A 214 9.45 0.94 -7.61
C GLY A 214 8.28 1.28 -8.55
N PHE A 215 8.52 1.36 -9.85
CA PHE A 215 7.49 1.58 -10.86
C PHE A 215 6.46 0.46 -10.88
N ALA A 216 6.88 -0.80 -10.89
CA ALA A 216 5.98 -1.96 -10.85
C ALA A 216 5.12 -1.97 -9.57
N PHE A 217 5.72 -1.60 -8.43
CA PHE A 217 4.98 -1.50 -7.17
C PHE A 217 3.96 -0.35 -7.18
N SER A 218 4.32 0.81 -7.72
CA SER A 218 3.39 1.94 -7.89
C SER A 218 2.17 1.56 -8.75
N ILE A 219 2.41 0.87 -9.88
CA ILE A 219 1.34 0.35 -10.74
C ILE A 219 0.45 -0.64 -9.98
N TYR A 220 1.05 -1.59 -9.24
CA TYR A 220 0.27 -2.57 -8.47
C TYR A 220 -0.56 -1.91 -7.38
N THR A 221 -0.02 -0.93 -6.68
CA THR A 221 -0.75 -0.16 -5.67
C THR A 221 -1.98 0.51 -6.28
N ALA A 222 -1.82 1.18 -7.41
CA ALA A 222 -2.95 1.77 -8.12
C ALA A 222 -3.95 0.71 -8.60
N ALA A 223 -3.47 -0.40 -9.15
CA ALA A 223 -4.29 -1.52 -9.63
C ALA A 223 -5.15 -2.15 -8.52
N ASN A 224 -4.65 -2.18 -7.30
CA ASN A 224 -5.38 -2.68 -6.14
C ASN A 224 -6.35 -1.62 -5.57
N LEU A 225 -5.88 -0.38 -5.38
CA LEU A 225 -6.61 0.62 -4.61
C LEU A 225 -7.67 1.38 -5.42
N VAL A 226 -7.50 1.56 -6.74
CA VAL A 226 -8.48 2.24 -7.60
C VAL A 226 -9.82 1.49 -7.65
N PRO A 227 -9.88 0.18 -7.97
CA PRO A 227 -11.15 -0.57 -7.95
C PRO A 227 -11.76 -0.60 -6.53
N ARG A 228 -10.92 -0.70 -5.51
CA ARG A 228 -11.37 -0.71 -4.13
C ARG A 228 -11.95 0.63 -3.69
N ALA A 229 -11.40 1.76 -4.15
CA ALA A 229 -11.96 3.09 -3.91
C ALA A 229 -13.36 3.22 -4.53
N ARG A 230 -13.54 2.70 -5.77
CA ARG A 230 -14.84 2.63 -6.43
C ARG A 230 -15.86 1.83 -5.61
N SER A 231 -15.48 0.64 -5.15
CA SER A 231 -16.35 -0.21 -4.32
C SER A 231 -16.72 0.48 -2.99
N ASN A 232 -15.76 1.13 -2.34
CA ASN A 232 -16.01 1.89 -1.12
C ASN A 232 -16.95 3.08 -1.35
N HIS A 233 -16.76 3.81 -2.44
CA HIS A 233 -17.62 4.93 -2.82
C HIS A 233 -19.06 4.47 -3.07
N ALA A 234 -19.23 3.41 -3.86
CA ALA A 234 -20.56 2.81 -4.12
C ALA A 234 -21.23 2.35 -2.82
N TRP A 235 -20.45 1.73 -1.91
CA TRP A 235 -20.96 1.29 -0.62
C TRP A 235 -21.43 2.49 0.25
N TYR A 236 -20.70 3.61 0.27
CA TYR A 236 -21.13 4.80 1.01
C TYR A 236 -22.43 5.36 0.44
N ARG A 237 -22.54 5.49 -0.88
CA ARG A 237 -23.74 6.01 -1.54
C ARG A 237 -24.97 5.13 -1.31
N ALA A 238 -24.79 3.82 -1.31
CA ALA A 238 -25.88 2.88 -1.04
C ALA A 238 -26.32 2.87 0.44
N ARG A 239 -25.38 3.14 1.36
CA ARG A 239 -25.63 3.03 2.81
C ARG A 239 -26.13 4.31 3.45
N PHE A 240 -25.79 5.47 2.91
CA PHE A 240 -26.12 6.78 3.49
C PHE A 240 -26.89 7.63 2.46
N PRO A 241 -28.20 7.86 2.67
CA PRO A 241 -29.01 8.67 1.76
C PRO A 241 -28.47 10.09 1.53
N ASP A 242 -27.90 10.69 2.58
CA ASP A 242 -27.35 12.05 2.57
C ASP A 242 -25.86 12.09 2.19
N TYR A 243 -25.34 11.03 1.54
CA TYR A 243 -23.93 11.03 1.13
C TYR A 243 -23.66 12.13 0.10
N PRO A 244 -22.62 13.00 0.30
CA PRO A 244 -22.41 14.16 -0.57
C PRO A 244 -22.19 13.78 -2.04
N VAL A 245 -23.09 14.22 -2.91
CA VAL A 245 -23.12 13.86 -4.34
C VAL A 245 -21.90 14.36 -5.12
N HIS A 246 -21.25 15.43 -4.65
CA HIS A 246 -20.07 16.01 -5.30
C HIS A 246 -18.79 15.20 -5.05
N ARG A 247 -18.78 14.36 -4.00
CA ARG A 247 -17.60 13.53 -3.71
C ARG A 247 -17.37 12.49 -4.80
N LYS A 248 -16.11 12.32 -5.15
CA LYS A 248 -15.66 11.27 -6.06
C LYS A 248 -15.09 10.07 -5.30
N ALA A 249 -14.76 8.98 -5.99
CA ALA A 249 -14.19 7.81 -5.35
C ALA A 249 -12.78 8.06 -4.82
N LEU A 250 -11.89 8.62 -5.67
CA LEU A 250 -10.46 8.71 -5.44
C LEU A 250 -9.83 10.02 -5.90
N ILE A 251 -10.11 10.46 -7.13
CA ILE A 251 -9.49 11.66 -7.72
C ILE A 251 -10.50 12.81 -7.70
N PRO A 252 -10.19 13.94 -7.02
CA PRO A 252 -11.11 15.08 -6.93
C PRO A 252 -11.59 15.55 -8.32
N GLY A 253 -12.88 15.72 -8.46
CA GLY A 253 -13.51 16.19 -9.70
C GLY A 253 -13.59 15.17 -10.84
N VAL A 254 -12.81 14.07 -10.81
CA VAL A 254 -12.67 13.12 -11.94
C VAL A 254 -13.28 11.76 -11.61
N PHE A 255 -12.74 11.08 -10.61
CA PHE A 255 -13.08 9.67 -10.34
C PHE A 255 -13.26 9.38 -8.84
#